data_4cf1df647c52c90ad9ad6a431907a028
#
_entry.id   4cf1df647c52c90ad9ad6a431907a028
#
_cell.length_a   1.000
_cell.length_b   1.000
_cell.length_c   1.000
_cell.angle_alpha   90.00
_cell.angle_beta   90.00
_cell.angle_gamma   90.00
#
_symmetry.space_group_name_H-M   'P 1'
#
loop_
_entity.id
_entity.type
_entity.pdbx_description
1 polymer ?
#
loop_
_entity_poly.entity_id
_entity_poly.type
_entity_poly.pdbx_seq_one_letter_code
_entity_poly.pdbx_strand_id
1 'polypeptide(L)'
;DLNFISERFNLEILDPYLEDIFSNMQGNAVNDLRVTIGKNGKTITGTTTITDGSFKVNYTQCTYKFTNETIVFNPNEINLGEMELKDTLNNTAKASGKMYHNLFDNFEFDNVRLNSQKLLVLNTTKKDNSQFYGKVIGNATLKIDGPVTDMRMDISGEPSRNEIDSNHI
;
A
#
# COMPACT_ATOMS: atom_id res chain seq x y z
N ASP A 1 -27.09 -13.67 1.12
CA ASP A 1 -25.77 -13.59 1.75
C ASP A 1 -24.87 -14.65 1.16
N LEU A 2 -23.68 -14.27 0.71
CA LEU A 2 -22.63 -15.17 0.27
C LEU A 2 -21.48 -15.07 1.26
N ASN A 3 -21.06 -16.19 1.84
CA ASN A 3 -19.83 -16.23 2.63
C ASN A 3 -18.70 -16.70 1.73
N PHE A 4 -17.64 -15.90 1.67
CA PHE A 4 -16.43 -16.23 0.94
C PHE A 4 -15.33 -16.53 1.96
N ILE A 5 -15.03 -17.81 2.13
CA ILE A 5 -13.90 -18.27 2.94
C ILE A 5 -12.88 -18.84 1.97
N SER A 6 -11.67 -18.27 1.98
CA SER A 6 -10.57 -18.75 1.16
C SER A 6 -9.34 -18.94 2.03
N GLU A 7 -8.77 -20.16 2.00
CA GLU A 7 -7.52 -20.44 2.69
C GLU A 7 -6.29 -19.85 1.99
N ARG A 8 -6.43 -19.50 0.72
CA ARG A 8 -5.35 -18.88 -0.07
C ARG A 8 -5.93 -17.94 -1.12
N PHE A 9 -5.59 -16.69 -1.00
CA PHE A 9 -5.88 -15.66 -1.98
C PHE A 9 -4.56 -14.98 -2.33
N ASN A 10 -4.23 -14.92 -3.62
CA ASN A 10 -3.01 -14.25 -4.07
C ASN A 10 -3.29 -12.75 -4.27
N LEU A 11 -2.47 -11.90 -3.67
CA LEU A 11 -2.60 -10.44 -3.79
C LEU A 11 -2.39 -9.92 -5.21
N GLU A 12 -1.73 -10.66 -6.10
CA GLU A 12 -1.54 -10.29 -7.51
C GLU A 12 -2.85 -9.97 -8.23
N ILE A 13 -3.98 -10.52 -7.76
CA ILE A 13 -5.30 -10.21 -8.34
C ILE A 13 -5.69 -8.75 -8.18
N LEU A 14 -5.06 -8.01 -7.26
CA LEU A 14 -5.30 -6.58 -7.05
C LEU A 14 -4.49 -5.70 -8.00
N ASP A 15 -3.43 -6.23 -8.64
CA ASP A 15 -2.58 -5.46 -9.56
C ASP A 15 -3.39 -4.67 -10.62
N PRO A 16 -4.37 -5.23 -11.34
CA PRO A 16 -5.11 -4.48 -12.34
C PRO A 16 -5.96 -3.32 -11.80
N TYR A 17 -6.32 -3.36 -10.52
CA TYR A 17 -7.14 -2.32 -9.88
C TYR A 17 -6.31 -1.19 -9.28
N LEU A 18 -5.03 -1.42 -9.02
CA LEU A 18 -4.13 -0.50 -8.35
C LEU A 18 -2.88 -0.18 -9.18
N GLU A 19 -2.85 -0.57 -10.45
CA GLU A 19 -1.68 -0.48 -11.34
C GLU A 19 -1.14 0.94 -11.55
N ASP A 20 -1.97 1.95 -11.37
CA ASP A 20 -1.53 3.35 -11.43
C ASP A 20 -0.61 3.73 -10.26
N ILE A 21 -0.71 3.04 -9.13
CA ILE A 21 -0.01 3.38 -7.88
C ILE A 21 0.96 2.29 -7.48
N PHE A 22 0.52 1.05 -7.54
CA PHE A 22 1.25 -0.12 -7.10
C PHE A 22 1.43 -1.13 -8.22
N SER A 23 2.49 -1.91 -8.12
CA SER A 23 2.76 -3.05 -9.00
C SER A 23 3.49 -4.14 -8.24
N ASN A 24 3.60 -5.31 -8.87
CA ASN A 24 4.27 -6.47 -8.30
C ASN A 24 3.73 -6.82 -6.89
N MET A 25 2.41 -6.75 -6.74
CA MET A 25 1.76 -7.18 -5.50
C MET A 25 1.91 -8.69 -5.36
N GLN A 26 2.47 -9.12 -4.25
CA GLN A 26 2.70 -10.53 -3.94
C GLN A 26 2.24 -10.82 -2.52
N GLY A 27 1.92 -12.08 -2.27
CA GLY A 27 1.56 -12.56 -0.95
C GLY A 27 0.32 -13.42 -0.94
N ASN A 28 0.17 -14.15 0.15
CA ASN A 28 -0.97 -15.01 0.39
C ASN A 28 -1.84 -14.38 1.48
N ALA A 29 -3.13 -14.39 1.24
CA ALA A 29 -4.12 -13.94 2.20
C ALA A 29 -5.07 -15.07 2.58
N VAL A 30 -5.44 -15.10 3.84
CA VAL A 30 -6.53 -15.93 4.36
C VAL A 30 -7.72 -15.00 4.61
N ASN A 31 -8.83 -15.30 3.98
CA ASN A 31 -10.02 -14.46 3.99
C ASN A 31 -11.15 -15.11 4.78
N ASP A 32 -11.78 -14.33 5.64
CA ASP A 32 -13.10 -14.60 6.22
C ASP A 32 -13.99 -13.40 5.90
N LEU A 33 -14.50 -13.40 4.67
CA LEU A 33 -15.30 -12.30 4.13
C LEU A 33 -16.73 -12.73 3.85
N ARG A 34 -17.67 -11.86 4.20
CA ARG A 34 -19.07 -11.99 3.88
C ARG A 34 -19.50 -10.92 2.90
N VAL A 35 -20.08 -11.35 1.78
CA VAL A 35 -20.73 -10.48 0.81
C VAL A 35 -22.23 -10.53 1.05
N THR A 36 -22.85 -9.39 1.33
CA THR A 36 -24.29 -9.23 1.47
C THR A 36 -24.83 -8.44 0.29
N ILE A 37 -25.83 -9.00 -0.37
CA ILE A 37 -26.55 -8.35 -1.48
C ILE A 37 -27.99 -8.11 -1.00
N GLY A 38 -28.36 -6.85 -0.89
CA GLY A 38 -29.66 -6.43 -0.39
C GLY A 38 -30.31 -5.32 -1.22
N LYS A 39 -31.48 -4.87 -0.80
CA LYS A 39 -32.20 -3.76 -1.47
C LYS A 39 -31.42 -2.44 -1.45
N ASN A 40 -30.56 -2.26 -0.47
CA ASN A 40 -29.76 -1.05 -0.27
C ASN A 40 -28.36 -1.13 -0.90
N GLY A 41 -28.11 -2.14 -1.73
CA GLY A 41 -26.81 -2.34 -2.39
C GLY A 41 -26.09 -3.61 -1.93
N LYS A 42 -24.83 -3.64 -2.19
CA LYS A 42 -23.92 -4.74 -1.87
C LYS A 42 -22.90 -4.26 -0.85
N THR A 43 -22.53 -5.12 0.09
CA THR A 43 -21.50 -4.81 1.09
C THR A 43 -20.55 -5.99 1.26
N ILE A 44 -19.31 -5.67 1.69
CA ILE A 44 -18.30 -6.66 2.04
C ILE A 44 -17.89 -6.38 3.48
N THR A 45 -17.89 -7.42 4.31
CA THR A 45 -17.47 -7.32 5.71
C THR A 45 -16.62 -8.52 6.08
N GLY A 46 -15.76 -8.38 7.07
CA GLY A 46 -14.92 -9.46 7.59
C GLY A 46 -13.46 -9.09 7.71
N THR A 47 -12.58 -10.07 7.61
CA THR A 47 -11.14 -9.88 7.76
C THR A 47 -10.35 -10.61 6.70
N THR A 48 -9.20 -10.04 6.38
CA THR A 48 -8.17 -10.68 5.54
C THR A 48 -6.85 -10.62 6.29
N THR A 49 -6.24 -11.76 6.54
CA THR A 49 -4.90 -11.83 7.12
C THR A 49 -3.90 -12.17 6.02
N ILE A 50 -2.94 -11.28 5.82
CA ILE A 50 -1.89 -11.43 4.81
C ILE A 50 -0.62 -11.91 5.51
N THR A 51 -0.09 -13.05 5.09
CA THR A 51 1.08 -13.67 5.73
C THR A 51 2.38 -13.13 5.21
N ASP A 52 2.65 -13.09 3.95
CA ASP A 52 3.89 -12.58 3.36
C ASP A 52 3.56 -11.66 2.19
N GLY A 53 3.23 -10.40 2.51
CA GLY A 53 2.86 -9.42 1.51
C GLY A 53 4.04 -8.58 1.02
N SER A 54 3.98 -8.19 -0.24
CA SER A 54 4.84 -7.14 -0.79
C SER A 54 4.14 -6.39 -1.91
N PHE A 55 4.52 -5.14 -2.08
CA PHE A 55 4.10 -4.29 -3.19
C PHE A 55 5.19 -3.29 -3.55
N LYS A 56 5.19 -2.84 -4.78
CA LYS A 56 6.08 -1.80 -5.29
C LYS A 56 5.28 -0.53 -5.54
N VAL A 57 5.76 0.60 -5.04
CA VAL A 57 5.20 1.92 -5.34
C VAL A 57 5.79 2.41 -6.66
N ASN A 58 4.96 2.57 -7.69
CA ASN A 58 5.40 2.88 -9.04
C ASN A 58 6.13 4.22 -9.14
N TYR A 59 5.64 5.24 -8.44
CA TYR A 59 6.22 6.58 -8.47
C TYR A 59 7.65 6.64 -7.90
N THR A 60 7.89 5.94 -6.80
CA THR A 60 9.18 5.96 -6.08
C THR A 60 10.08 4.78 -6.42
N GLN A 61 9.55 3.77 -7.11
CA GLN A 61 10.21 2.50 -7.42
C GLN A 61 10.68 1.73 -6.18
N CYS A 62 10.10 2.03 -5.01
CA CYS A 62 10.39 1.36 -3.75
C CYS A 62 9.48 0.16 -3.54
N THR A 63 10.06 -0.94 -3.10
CA THR A 63 9.32 -2.15 -2.70
C THR A 63 9.26 -2.24 -1.19
N TYR A 64 8.04 -2.45 -0.68
CA TYR A 64 7.79 -2.68 0.73
C TYR A 64 7.22 -4.07 0.96
N LYS A 65 7.57 -4.65 2.10
CA LYS A 65 7.13 -5.97 2.56
C LYS A 65 6.41 -5.84 3.89
N PHE A 66 5.49 -6.73 4.15
CA PHE A 66 4.78 -6.83 5.42
C PHE A 66 4.43 -8.29 5.72
N THR A 67 4.26 -8.62 6.98
CA THR A 67 4.06 -10.00 7.41
C THR A 67 3.04 -10.07 8.53
N ASN A 68 2.07 -10.98 8.39
CA ASN A 68 1.01 -11.24 9.38
C ASN A 68 0.14 -10.02 9.70
N GLU A 69 -0.19 -9.24 8.70
CA GLU A 69 -1.06 -8.07 8.84
C GLU A 69 -2.52 -8.44 8.60
N THR A 70 -3.41 -7.93 9.44
CA THR A 70 -4.84 -8.14 9.32
C THR A 70 -5.55 -6.87 8.88
N ILE A 71 -6.24 -6.97 7.76
CA ILE A 71 -7.07 -5.91 7.19
C ILE A 71 -8.52 -6.20 7.52
N VAL A 72 -9.25 -5.19 7.99
CA VAL A 72 -10.67 -5.29 8.35
C VAL A 72 -11.51 -4.64 7.26
N PHE A 73 -12.50 -5.39 6.78
CA PHE A 73 -13.52 -4.91 5.85
C PHE A 73 -14.78 -4.57 6.61
N ASN A 74 -15.13 -3.30 6.60
CA ASN A 74 -16.44 -2.79 6.97
C ASN A 74 -17.28 -2.59 5.70
N PRO A 75 -18.60 -2.35 5.79
CA PRO A 75 -19.39 -2.05 4.60
C PRO A 75 -18.75 -0.92 3.77
N ASN A 76 -18.26 -1.25 2.56
CA ASN A 76 -17.63 -0.32 1.62
C ASN A 76 -16.36 0.41 2.15
N GLU A 77 -15.73 -0.10 3.21
CA GLU A 77 -14.51 0.45 3.80
C GLU A 77 -13.51 -0.67 4.06
N ILE A 78 -12.27 -0.45 3.69
CA ILE A 78 -11.12 -1.28 4.05
C ILE A 78 -10.30 -0.49 5.07
N ASN A 79 -10.18 -1.03 6.28
CA ASN A 79 -9.37 -0.44 7.34
C ASN A 79 -8.04 -1.19 7.43
N LEU A 80 -6.95 -0.46 7.18
CA LEU A 80 -5.60 -1.01 7.19
C LEU A 80 -5.06 -1.23 8.62
N GLY A 81 -5.73 -0.67 9.63
CA GLY A 81 -5.21 -0.69 10.99
C GLY A 81 -3.87 0.04 11.13
N GLU A 82 -2.98 -0.49 11.93
CA GLU A 82 -1.56 -0.11 11.99
C GLU A 82 -0.73 -1.28 11.46
N MET A 83 -0.20 -1.13 10.25
CA MET A 83 0.64 -2.13 9.58
C MET A 83 2.11 -1.77 9.75
N GLU A 84 2.95 -2.78 9.97
CA GLU A 84 4.40 -2.62 9.89
C GLU A 84 4.89 -3.00 8.48
N LEU A 85 5.53 -2.05 7.81
CA LEU A 85 6.17 -2.28 6.52
C LEU A 85 7.69 -2.31 6.67
N LYS A 86 8.35 -3.07 5.81
CA LYS A 86 9.82 -3.11 5.70
C LYS A 86 10.24 -2.81 4.27
N ASP A 87 11.22 -1.95 4.11
CA ASP A 87 11.87 -1.73 2.80
C ASP A 87 12.84 -2.86 2.46
N THR A 88 13.45 -2.79 1.28
CA THR A 88 14.44 -3.78 0.82
C THR A 88 15.76 -3.78 1.61
N LEU A 89 15.96 -2.79 2.47
CA LEU A 89 17.11 -2.66 3.36
C LEU A 89 16.77 -3.05 4.81
N ASN A 90 15.55 -3.61 5.06
CA ASN A 90 14.99 -3.96 6.36
C ASN A 90 14.77 -2.77 7.32
N ASN A 91 14.69 -1.54 6.81
CA ASN A 91 14.18 -0.44 7.62
C ASN A 91 12.66 -0.54 7.73
N THR A 92 12.12 -0.06 8.85
CA THR A 92 10.71 -0.21 9.18
C THR A 92 9.94 1.10 9.03
N ALA A 93 8.69 0.98 8.63
CA ALA A 93 7.71 2.06 8.62
C ALA A 93 6.38 1.57 9.20
N LYS A 94 5.59 2.49 9.74
CA LYS A 94 4.20 2.24 10.11
C LYS A 94 3.28 2.84 9.08
N ALA A 95 2.34 2.04 8.60
CA ALA A 95 1.28 2.47 7.72
C ALA A 95 -0.07 2.35 8.41
N SER A 96 -0.97 3.28 8.13
CA SER A 96 -2.34 3.27 8.64
C SER A 96 -3.26 4.01 7.68
N GLY A 97 -4.57 3.88 7.85
CA GLY A 97 -5.56 4.59 7.05
C GLY A 97 -6.68 3.69 6.60
N LYS A 98 -7.49 4.23 5.70
CA LYS A 98 -8.66 3.57 5.17
C LYS A 98 -8.73 3.72 3.66
N MET A 99 -9.43 2.80 3.03
CA MET A 99 -9.83 2.89 1.64
C MET A 99 -11.32 2.61 1.54
N TYR A 100 -12.04 3.45 0.81
CA TYR A 100 -13.42 3.16 0.44
C TYR A 100 -13.46 2.45 -0.92
N HIS A 101 -14.49 1.65 -1.12
CA HIS A 101 -14.71 0.93 -2.36
C HIS A 101 -16.18 0.60 -2.57
N ASN A 102 -16.55 0.35 -3.82
CA ASN A 102 -17.85 -0.21 -4.17
C ASN A 102 -17.64 -1.60 -4.78
N LEU A 103 -17.59 -2.64 -3.92
CA LEU A 103 -17.32 -4.02 -4.34
C LEU A 103 -16.00 -4.18 -5.12
N PHE A 104 -14.91 -3.64 -4.56
CA PHE A 104 -13.60 -3.60 -5.20
C PHE A 104 -13.53 -2.80 -6.49
N ASP A 105 -14.42 -1.81 -6.62
CA ASP A 105 -14.41 -0.82 -7.69
C ASP A 105 -14.42 0.59 -7.08
N ASN A 106 -13.99 1.60 -7.83
CA ASN A 106 -13.97 3.00 -7.39
C ASN A 106 -13.25 3.21 -6.04
N PHE A 107 -12.03 2.73 -5.94
CA PHE A 107 -11.23 2.90 -4.73
C PHE A 107 -10.94 4.38 -4.44
N GLU A 108 -11.10 4.77 -3.19
CA GLU A 108 -10.79 6.09 -2.66
C GLU A 108 -9.98 5.96 -1.37
N PHE A 109 -8.82 6.59 -1.32
CA PHE A 109 -7.97 6.64 -0.14
C PHE A 109 -8.47 7.70 0.83
N ASP A 110 -8.55 7.36 2.11
CA ASP A 110 -8.87 8.26 3.21
C ASP A 110 -7.75 8.22 4.24
N ASN A 111 -6.98 9.30 4.24
CA ASN A 111 -5.92 9.53 5.21
C ASN A 111 -4.95 8.34 5.35
N VAL A 112 -4.62 7.69 4.23
CA VAL A 112 -3.61 6.65 4.24
C VAL A 112 -2.25 7.29 4.48
N ARG A 113 -1.57 6.86 5.54
CA ARG A 113 -0.30 7.42 5.99
C ARG A 113 0.76 6.35 6.12
N LEU A 114 1.99 6.74 5.84
CA LEU A 114 3.18 5.96 6.13
C LEU A 114 4.17 6.86 6.85
N ASN A 115 4.69 6.41 7.98
CA ASN A 115 5.66 7.14 8.79
C ASN A 115 6.86 6.25 9.10
N SER A 116 8.06 6.80 8.93
CA SER A 116 9.30 6.11 9.28
C SER A 116 10.37 7.11 9.72
N GLN A 117 11.25 6.67 10.59
CA GLN A 117 12.46 7.43 10.96
C GLN A 117 13.62 7.15 9.99
N LYS A 118 13.61 6.01 9.34
CA LYS A 118 14.58 5.62 8.32
C LYS A 118 13.90 4.68 7.34
N LEU A 119 13.79 5.10 6.09
CA LEU A 119 13.16 4.31 5.04
C LEU A 119 13.79 4.62 3.68
N LEU A 120 13.87 3.64 2.82
CA LEU A 120 14.15 3.85 1.39
C LEU A 120 12.88 4.46 0.77
N VAL A 121 12.94 5.75 0.46
CA VAL A 121 11.78 6.54 -0.01
C VAL A 121 11.83 6.84 -1.49
N LEU A 122 12.98 6.69 -2.12
CA LEU A 122 13.20 6.83 -3.55
C LEU A 122 14.24 5.83 -4.02
N ASN A 123 13.97 5.17 -5.15
CA ASN A 123 14.89 4.24 -5.79
C ASN A 123 14.64 4.24 -7.30
N THR A 124 14.65 5.43 -7.90
CA THR A 124 14.37 5.66 -9.31
C THR A 124 15.66 5.81 -10.11
N THR A 125 15.61 5.40 -11.36
CA THR A 125 16.65 5.70 -12.37
C THR A 125 16.18 6.85 -13.27
N LYS A 126 17.08 7.41 -14.07
CA LYS A 126 16.75 8.44 -15.08
C LYS A 126 15.71 7.95 -16.12
N LYS A 127 15.59 6.63 -16.30
CA LYS A 127 14.57 6.04 -17.18
C LYS A 127 13.20 6.05 -16.54
N ASP A 128 13.11 5.87 -15.21
CA ASP A 128 11.85 5.87 -14.48
C ASP A 128 11.31 7.29 -14.33
N ASN A 129 12.20 8.25 -14.05
CA ASN A 129 11.84 9.67 -13.97
C ASN A 129 13.03 10.53 -14.41
N SER A 130 12.86 11.29 -15.51
CA SER A 130 13.93 12.12 -16.07
C SER A 130 14.19 13.41 -15.28
N GLN A 131 13.22 13.85 -14.46
CA GLN A 131 13.33 15.10 -13.72
C GLN A 131 13.94 14.89 -12.33
N PHE A 132 13.59 13.74 -11.71
CA PHE A 132 14.15 13.40 -10.43
C PHE A 132 14.36 11.89 -10.29
N TYR A 133 15.57 11.52 -9.99
CA TYR A 133 16.01 10.14 -9.86
C TYR A 133 17.10 10.04 -8.83
N GLY A 134 17.30 8.85 -8.30
CA GLY A 134 18.33 8.55 -7.31
C GLY A 134 17.84 7.57 -6.27
N LYS A 135 18.68 7.36 -5.27
CA LYS A 135 18.38 6.54 -4.11
C LYS A 135 18.38 7.44 -2.87
N VAL A 136 17.26 7.50 -2.16
CA VAL A 136 17.12 8.32 -0.96
C VAL A 136 16.64 7.46 0.19
N ILE A 137 17.41 7.51 1.29
CA ILE A 137 17.06 6.91 2.58
C ILE A 137 16.94 8.05 3.57
N GLY A 138 15.87 8.09 4.34
CA GLY A 138 15.66 9.15 5.29
C GLY A 138 14.45 8.92 6.18
N ASN A 139 14.22 9.90 7.04
CA ASN A 139 12.94 9.99 7.70
C ASN A 139 11.88 10.36 6.63
N ALA A 140 10.72 9.77 6.71
CA ALA A 140 9.69 9.96 5.70
C ALA A 140 8.29 9.93 6.29
N THR A 141 7.47 10.83 5.80
CA THR A 141 6.03 10.80 5.94
C THR A 141 5.40 10.84 4.54
N LEU A 142 4.56 9.85 4.26
CA LEU A 142 3.73 9.82 3.06
C LEU A 142 2.27 9.91 3.51
N LYS A 143 1.49 10.72 2.82
CA LYS A 143 0.05 10.79 2.96
C LYS A 143 -0.61 10.65 1.59
N ILE A 144 -1.64 9.79 1.52
CA ILE A 144 -2.42 9.55 0.30
C ILE A 144 -3.89 9.80 0.63
N ASP A 145 -4.54 10.63 -0.19
CA ASP A 145 -5.97 10.93 -0.11
C ASP A 145 -6.60 10.98 -1.51
N GLY A 146 -7.89 10.71 -1.59
CA GLY A 146 -8.72 10.86 -2.78
C GLY A 146 -8.87 9.59 -3.61
N PRO A 147 -9.69 9.66 -4.66
CA PRO A 147 -9.93 8.52 -5.54
C PRO A 147 -8.68 8.15 -6.33
N VAL A 148 -8.54 6.87 -6.65
CA VAL A 148 -7.38 6.35 -7.42
C VAL A 148 -7.16 7.11 -8.73
N THR A 149 -8.24 7.56 -9.37
CA THR A 149 -8.20 8.32 -10.63
C THR A 149 -7.76 9.79 -10.49
N ASP A 150 -7.79 10.34 -9.27
CA ASP A 150 -7.38 11.71 -8.95
C ASP A 150 -6.80 11.77 -7.53
N MET A 151 -5.77 10.98 -7.31
CA MET A 151 -5.15 10.79 -6.00
C MET A 151 -4.19 11.93 -5.68
N ARG A 152 -4.29 12.45 -4.47
CA ARG A 152 -3.32 13.37 -3.90
C ARG A 152 -2.31 12.62 -3.04
N MET A 153 -1.04 12.82 -3.33
CA MET A 153 0.08 12.26 -2.60
C MET A 153 0.96 13.38 -2.05
N ASP A 154 1.05 13.49 -0.73
CA ASP A 154 1.95 14.40 -0.04
C ASP A 154 3.12 13.60 0.53
N ILE A 155 4.33 13.90 0.11
CA ILE A 155 5.56 13.26 0.58
C ILE A 155 6.42 14.32 1.25
N SER A 156 6.83 14.07 2.49
CA SER A 156 7.84 14.86 3.18
C SER A 156 8.91 13.94 3.78
N GLY A 157 10.14 14.41 3.81
CA GLY A 157 11.23 13.63 4.37
C GLY A 157 12.53 14.42 4.42
N GLU A 158 13.42 13.99 5.31
CA GLU A 158 14.77 14.51 5.44
C GLU A 158 15.76 13.36 5.17
N PRO A 159 16.71 13.54 4.24
CA PRO A 159 17.75 12.55 4.00
C PRO A 159 18.58 12.30 5.28
N SER A 160 18.90 11.06 5.55
CA SER A 160 19.88 10.73 6.60
C SER A 160 21.25 11.24 6.22
N ARG A 161 21.84 12.08 7.04
CA ARG A 161 23.12 12.79 6.74
C ARG A 161 24.31 11.90 6.36
N ASN A 162 24.25 10.60 6.58
CA ASN A 162 25.36 9.66 6.39
C ASN A 162 25.16 8.70 5.20
N GLU A 163 24.15 8.88 4.35
CA GLU A 163 23.86 7.94 3.26
C GLU A 163 23.56 8.65 1.92
N ILE A 164 24.11 9.83 1.73
CA ILE A 164 24.20 10.40 0.37
C ILE A 164 25.38 9.68 -0.28
N ASP A 165 25.07 8.73 -1.15
CA ASP A 165 26.08 8.08 -1.98
C ASP A 165 26.61 9.14 -2.96
N SER A 166 27.80 9.69 -2.63
CA SER A 166 28.45 10.80 -3.33
C SER A 166 29.09 10.38 -4.68
N ASN A 167 28.61 9.31 -5.28
CA ASN A 167 29.18 8.75 -6.50
C ASN A 167 28.46 9.16 -7.79
N HIS A 168 27.82 10.33 -7.83
CA HIS A 168 27.42 10.90 -9.12
C HIS A 168 27.53 12.43 -9.08
N ILE A 169 28.78 12.90 -9.24
CA ILE A 169 29.05 14.18 -9.86
C ILE A 169 29.54 13.89 -11.29
#